data_755aac3a665d4cf566110422fe5efb59
#
_entry.id   755aac3a665d4cf566110422fe5efb59
#
_cell.length_a   1.000
_cell.length_b   1.000
_cell.length_c   1.000
_cell.angle_alpha   90.00
_cell.angle_beta   90.00
_cell.angle_gamma   90.00
#
_symmetry.space_group_name_H-M   'P 1'
#
loop_
_entity.id
_entity.type
_entity.pdbx_description
1 polymer ?
#
loop_
_entity_poly.entity_id
_entity_poly.type
_entity_poly.pdbx_seq_one_letter_code
_entity_poly.pdbx_strand_id
1 'polypeptide(L)'
;MKNRKPLSLHIPAPELRPGDDADFSGVKLPAAGSVPRPEIDVHPHEIRPLAYTMIRVFDEDSRAVGPWNPHLDAETLRRGLKAMLLTRAYDDRMYRAQRQGKTSFYMKSTGEEAVSVAAAAALEREDMCFPSYRQQGLIISRGYPLFDMMCQVYSNERDPLKGRQLPIMYSSREFGFFTVSGNLGTQFPQAVGWAMASAYKGDDRIAASWVGEGTTAEGDFHHALNFASVYRAPVILNVVNNQWAISSFQGIAGGDETTFASRAIGYGLPGLRVDGNDFLAVYAATQWAASRARANLGATLIELYTYRAEGHSTSDDPNRYRPSDEWKAWPLGDPIDRLKKHLIVIGEWNEEQHETARKDAEEEVRAANKEAESFGTLGGDQKPSLKTMFEDVYEEMPWHLRRQRQQMGV
;
A
#
# COMPACT_ATOMS: atom_id res chain seq x y z
N MET A 1 13.94 -32.72 44.09
CA MET A 1 13.03 -32.14 43.08
C MET A 1 13.74 -30.93 42.47
N LYS A 2 14.05 -30.92 41.16
CA LYS A 2 14.66 -29.75 40.51
C LYS A 2 13.68 -28.60 40.55
N ASN A 3 14.10 -27.42 41.07
CA ASN A 3 13.36 -26.18 41.05
C ASN A 3 13.06 -25.83 39.59
N ARG A 4 11.94 -26.28 39.07
CA ARG A 4 11.43 -25.83 37.77
C ARG A 4 10.83 -24.43 37.94
N LYS A 5 11.31 -23.46 37.15
CA LYS A 5 10.65 -22.17 37.08
C LYS A 5 9.20 -22.37 36.61
N PRO A 6 8.22 -21.64 37.14
CA PRO A 6 6.86 -21.69 36.64
C PRO A 6 6.82 -21.32 35.17
N LEU A 7 5.90 -21.94 34.42
CA LEU A 7 5.64 -21.56 33.02
C LEU A 7 5.05 -20.18 33.00
N SER A 8 5.48 -19.36 32.04
CA SER A 8 4.93 -18.01 31.81
C SER A 8 4.71 -17.81 30.29
N LEU A 9 3.69 -17.02 29.94
CA LEU A 9 3.50 -16.60 28.56
C LEU A 9 4.44 -15.43 28.26
N HIS A 10 5.03 -15.46 27.07
CA HIS A 10 5.65 -14.28 26.48
C HIS A 10 4.56 -13.45 25.81
N ILE A 11 4.45 -12.17 26.17
CA ILE A 11 3.53 -11.22 25.51
C ILE A 11 4.42 -10.18 24.84
N PRO A 12 4.47 -10.15 23.50
CA PRO A 12 5.24 -9.15 22.78
C PRO A 12 4.81 -7.74 23.18
N ALA A 13 5.78 -6.87 23.38
CA ALA A 13 5.53 -5.47 23.73
C ALA A 13 6.53 -4.56 23.01
N PRO A 14 6.12 -3.38 22.54
CA PRO A 14 7.07 -2.43 21.95
C PRO A 14 8.11 -2.01 22.99
N GLU A 15 9.34 -1.83 22.53
CA GLU A 15 10.46 -1.42 23.39
C GLU A 15 10.24 -0.02 23.97
N LEU A 16 9.68 0.88 23.17
CA LEU A 16 9.43 2.28 23.52
C LEU A 16 7.95 2.53 23.85
N ARG A 17 7.74 3.45 24.77
CA ARG A 17 6.40 3.83 25.27
C ARG A 17 6.14 5.33 25.02
N PRO A 18 4.86 5.78 25.12
CA PRO A 18 4.55 7.19 25.10
C PRO A 18 5.36 7.97 26.16
N GLY A 19 6.07 9.00 25.72
CA GLY A 19 6.94 9.82 26.57
C GLY A 19 8.42 9.44 26.53
N ASP A 20 8.77 8.29 25.94
CA ASP A 20 10.16 7.93 25.66
C ASP A 20 10.69 8.71 24.44
N ASP A 21 12.00 8.88 24.37
CA ASP A 21 12.67 9.38 23.17
C ASP A 21 12.67 8.28 22.09
N ALA A 22 12.49 8.68 20.83
CA ALA A 22 12.52 7.75 19.71
C ALA A 22 13.92 7.14 19.54
N ASP A 23 14.01 5.81 19.53
CA ASP A 23 15.25 5.06 19.34
C ASP A 23 15.03 3.88 18.40
N PHE A 24 15.76 3.89 17.28
CA PHE A 24 15.79 2.79 16.30
C PHE A 24 17.19 2.17 16.18
N SER A 25 18.06 2.33 17.17
CA SER A 25 19.43 1.78 17.17
C SER A 25 19.44 0.25 17.06
N GLY A 26 18.35 -0.42 17.47
CA GLY A 26 18.15 -1.85 17.30
C GLY A 26 17.89 -2.29 15.85
N VAL A 27 17.48 -1.38 14.96
CA VAL A 27 17.19 -1.70 13.56
C VAL A 27 18.50 -1.79 12.77
N LYS A 28 18.90 -3.02 12.45
CA LYS A 28 20.12 -3.28 11.64
C LYS A 28 19.79 -3.22 10.16
N LEU A 29 20.37 -2.25 9.47
CA LEU A 29 20.22 -2.10 8.02
C LEU A 29 21.47 -2.67 7.32
N PRO A 30 21.32 -3.56 6.31
CA PRO A 30 22.43 -3.96 5.47
C PRO A 30 22.90 -2.77 4.63
N ALA A 31 24.14 -2.80 4.18
CA ALA A 31 24.63 -1.81 3.23
C ALA A 31 23.79 -1.85 1.94
N ALA A 32 23.48 -0.67 1.39
CA ALA A 32 22.78 -0.58 0.12
C ALA A 32 23.57 -1.30 -0.98
N GLY A 33 22.88 -1.95 -1.90
CA GLY A 33 23.49 -2.67 -3.02
C GLY A 33 24.21 -3.97 -2.65
N SER A 34 24.24 -4.38 -1.36
CA SER A 34 24.96 -5.59 -0.94
C SER A 34 24.21 -6.89 -1.22
N VAL A 35 22.91 -6.83 -1.48
CA VAL A 35 22.05 -8.00 -1.67
C VAL A 35 22.10 -8.43 -3.15
N PRO A 36 22.45 -9.71 -3.46
CA PRO A 36 22.47 -10.19 -4.84
C PRO A 36 21.08 -10.21 -5.45
N ARG A 37 20.98 -9.91 -6.74
CA ARG A 37 19.74 -10.04 -7.53
C ARG A 37 19.81 -11.36 -8.30
N PRO A 38 18.96 -12.33 -7.98
CA PRO A 38 18.92 -13.59 -8.69
C PRO A 38 18.19 -13.47 -10.02
N GLU A 39 18.40 -14.44 -10.92
CA GLU A 39 17.56 -14.62 -12.10
C GLU A 39 16.11 -14.94 -11.68
N ILE A 40 15.15 -14.63 -12.55
CA ILE A 40 13.73 -14.81 -12.22
C ILE A 40 13.30 -16.28 -12.10
N ASP A 41 14.01 -17.19 -12.77
CA ASP A 41 13.74 -18.64 -12.79
C ASP A 41 14.41 -19.40 -11.64
N VAL A 42 15.16 -18.72 -10.78
CA VAL A 42 15.81 -19.31 -9.61
C VAL A 42 14.81 -20.07 -8.74
N HIS A 43 15.23 -21.21 -8.22
CA HIS A 43 14.39 -21.99 -7.31
C HIS A 43 14.25 -21.27 -5.94
N PRO A 44 13.02 -21.15 -5.38
CA PRO A 44 12.80 -20.41 -4.14
C PRO A 44 13.69 -20.85 -2.95
N HIS A 45 14.12 -22.12 -2.92
CA HIS A 45 15.03 -22.63 -1.87
C HIS A 45 16.42 -21.98 -1.89
N GLU A 46 16.89 -21.53 -3.05
CA GLU A 46 18.24 -20.98 -3.22
C GLU A 46 18.30 -19.52 -2.75
N ILE A 47 17.15 -18.84 -2.75
CA ILE A 47 17.05 -17.41 -2.41
C ILE A 47 16.40 -17.12 -1.05
N ARG A 48 16.28 -18.14 -0.19
CA ARG A 48 15.77 -17.95 1.19
C ARG A 48 16.40 -16.78 1.97
N PRO A 49 17.71 -16.49 1.83
CA PRO A 49 18.31 -15.34 2.50
C PRO A 49 17.65 -13.98 2.16
N LEU A 50 17.05 -13.83 0.98
CA LEU A 50 16.37 -12.59 0.57
C LEU A 50 15.12 -12.29 1.42
N ALA A 51 14.55 -13.30 2.06
CA ALA A 51 13.44 -13.13 2.98
C ALA A 51 13.86 -12.51 4.33
N TYR A 52 15.14 -12.53 4.66
CA TYR A 52 15.69 -12.01 5.92
C TYR A 52 16.55 -10.78 5.74
N THR A 53 17.17 -10.61 4.55
CA THR A 53 18.07 -9.50 4.26
C THR A 53 17.34 -8.44 3.45
N MET A 54 17.39 -7.19 3.90
CA MET A 54 16.66 -6.09 3.26
C MET A 54 17.34 -5.63 1.97
N ILE A 55 16.60 -5.65 0.87
CA ILE A 55 16.99 -5.08 -0.43
C ILE A 55 16.92 -3.56 -0.32
N ARG A 56 18.04 -2.88 -0.54
CA ARG A 56 18.20 -1.42 -0.54
C ARG A 56 19.00 -1.01 -1.76
N VAL A 57 18.61 0.08 -2.41
CA VAL A 57 19.28 0.63 -3.60
C VAL A 57 19.91 1.99 -3.32
N PHE A 58 19.23 2.88 -2.59
CA PHE A 58 19.83 4.16 -2.19
C PHE A 58 20.82 3.97 -1.04
N ASP A 59 22.08 4.39 -1.27
CA ASP A 59 23.11 4.48 -0.23
C ASP A 59 22.95 5.76 0.62
N GLU A 60 23.88 5.94 1.56
CA GLU A 60 23.93 7.09 2.48
C GLU A 60 24.20 8.42 1.75
N ASP A 61 24.84 8.38 0.56
CA ASP A 61 25.06 9.53 -0.33
C ASP A 61 23.93 9.77 -1.31
N SER A 62 22.82 9.06 -1.16
CA SER A 62 21.64 9.09 -2.05
C SER A 62 21.93 8.65 -3.49
N ARG A 63 22.95 7.82 -3.71
CA ARG A 63 23.28 7.21 -4.99
C ARG A 63 22.60 5.86 -5.12
N ALA A 64 22.20 5.53 -6.34
CA ALA A 64 21.63 4.20 -6.65
C ALA A 64 22.77 3.19 -6.90
N VAL A 65 22.86 2.16 -6.07
CA VAL A 65 23.95 1.18 -6.06
C VAL A 65 23.45 -0.28 -6.11
N GLY A 66 24.33 -1.17 -6.53
CA GLY A 66 24.14 -2.62 -6.47
C GLY A 66 23.28 -3.23 -7.57
N PRO A 67 23.12 -4.56 -7.53
CA PRO A 67 22.49 -5.30 -8.63
C PRO A 67 20.96 -5.11 -8.72
N TRP A 68 20.33 -4.58 -7.67
CA TRP A 68 18.91 -4.24 -7.67
C TRP A 68 18.63 -2.83 -8.22
N ASN A 69 19.66 -2.04 -8.59
CA ASN A 69 19.42 -0.77 -9.26
C ASN A 69 18.74 -1.00 -10.63
N PRO A 70 17.50 -0.53 -10.85
CA PRO A 70 16.77 -0.75 -12.10
C PRO A 70 17.23 0.19 -13.23
N HIS A 71 18.15 1.11 -12.98
CA HIS A 71 18.65 2.10 -13.93
C HIS A 71 17.54 2.88 -14.65
N LEU A 72 16.56 3.38 -13.88
CA LEU A 72 15.46 4.16 -14.43
C LEU A 72 15.94 5.48 -15.02
N ASP A 73 15.27 5.90 -16.09
CA ASP A 73 15.49 7.24 -16.65
C ASP A 73 14.97 8.34 -15.69
N ALA A 74 15.53 9.53 -15.86
CA ALA A 74 15.20 10.69 -15.03
C ALA A 74 13.72 11.12 -15.14
N GLU A 75 13.07 10.89 -16.28
CA GLU A 75 11.66 11.23 -16.47
C GLU A 75 10.77 10.33 -15.59
N THR A 76 11.04 9.02 -15.56
CA THR A 76 10.35 8.07 -14.70
C THR A 76 10.54 8.39 -13.23
N LEU A 77 11.76 8.77 -12.81
CA LEU A 77 12.04 9.17 -11.43
C LEU A 77 11.31 10.47 -11.05
N ARG A 78 11.33 11.49 -11.92
CA ARG A 78 10.61 12.76 -11.70
C ARG A 78 9.10 12.54 -11.64
N ARG A 79 8.55 11.67 -12.49
CA ARG A 79 7.13 11.30 -12.45
C ARG A 79 6.77 10.61 -11.13
N GLY A 80 7.61 9.68 -10.67
CA GLY A 80 7.45 9.03 -9.35
C GLY A 80 7.47 10.05 -8.20
N LEU A 81 8.43 10.98 -8.19
CA LEU A 81 8.52 12.03 -7.18
C LEU A 81 7.27 12.91 -7.16
N LYS A 82 6.82 13.37 -8.33
CA LYS A 82 5.59 14.19 -8.46
C LYS A 82 4.34 13.43 -7.99
N ALA A 83 4.23 12.13 -8.31
CA ALA A 83 3.10 11.32 -7.85
C ALA A 83 3.08 11.14 -6.33
N MET A 84 4.25 10.98 -5.68
CA MET A 84 4.34 10.95 -4.22
C MET A 84 3.98 12.30 -3.59
N LEU A 85 4.44 13.43 -4.17
CA LEU A 85 4.05 14.77 -3.74
C LEU A 85 2.54 15.01 -3.86
N LEU A 86 1.95 14.60 -4.99
CA LEU A 86 0.52 14.72 -5.23
C LEU A 86 -0.29 13.87 -4.23
N THR A 87 0.18 12.66 -3.94
CA THR A 87 -0.44 11.76 -2.93
C THR A 87 -0.43 12.41 -1.55
N ARG A 88 0.70 12.98 -1.13
CA ARG A 88 0.82 13.66 0.16
C ARG A 88 -0.06 14.90 0.24
N ALA A 89 -0.09 15.73 -0.80
CA ALA A 89 -0.95 16.90 -0.86
C ALA A 89 -2.45 16.52 -0.81
N TYR A 90 -2.83 15.45 -1.50
CA TYR A 90 -4.18 14.89 -1.46
C TYR A 90 -4.55 14.41 -0.04
N ASP A 91 -3.70 13.64 0.59
CA ASP A 91 -3.89 13.13 1.95
C ASP A 91 -4.07 14.29 2.95
N ASP A 92 -3.22 15.30 2.87
CA ASP A 92 -3.29 16.48 3.72
C ASP A 92 -4.59 17.25 3.54
N ARG A 93 -5.07 17.34 2.31
CA ARG A 93 -6.34 18.02 2.03
C ARG A 93 -7.52 17.24 2.58
N MET A 94 -7.57 15.94 2.36
CA MET A 94 -8.68 15.09 2.81
C MET A 94 -8.69 14.95 4.34
N TYR A 95 -7.52 14.90 4.98
CA TYR A 95 -7.42 14.93 6.44
C TYR A 95 -8.01 16.23 7.01
N ARG A 96 -7.67 17.38 6.42
CA ARG A 96 -8.26 18.68 6.81
C ARG A 96 -9.77 18.73 6.58
N ALA A 97 -10.26 18.15 5.48
CA ALA A 97 -11.70 18.06 5.20
C ALA A 97 -12.44 17.26 6.30
N GLN A 98 -11.85 16.17 6.77
CA GLN A 98 -12.42 15.41 7.89
C GLN A 98 -12.43 16.24 9.17
N ARG A 99 -11.34 16.96 9.51
CA ARG A 99 -11.29 17.84 10.69
C ARG A 99 -12.32 18.99 10.61
N GLN A 100 -12.76 19.37 9.43
CA GLN A 100 -13.84 20.33 9.17
C GLN A 100 -15.24 19.69 9.20
N GLY A 101 -15.36 18.38 9.43
CA GLY A 101 -16.64 17.66 9.44
C GLY A 101 -17.26 17.43 8.05
N LYS A 102 -16.50 17.63 6.97
CA LYS A 102 -16.98 17.46 5.58
C LYS A 102 -17.00 16.01 5.12
N THR A 103 -16.28 15.15 5.81
CA THR A 103 -16.31 13.69 5.63
C THR A 103 -16.23 13.01 6.99
N SER A 104 -16.71 11.77 7.08
CA SER A 104 -16.75 11.03 8.35
C SER A 104 -15.40 10.48 8.76
N PHE A 105 -14.52 10.16 7.79
CA PHE A 105 -13.34 9.35 8.03
C PHE A 105 -12.26 9.57 6.96
N TYR A 106 -10.98 9.50 7.36
CA TYR A 106 -9.85 9.51 6.43
C TYR A 106 -8.63 8.79 7.01
N MET A 107 -7.77 8.26 6.14
CA MET A 107 -6.48 7.66 6.47
C MET A 107 -5.41 8.16 5.53
N LYS A 108 -4.34 8.74 6.08
CA LYS A 108 -3.17 9.19 5.31
C LYS A 108 -2.19 8.04 5.04
N SER A 109 -1.45 8.14 3.96
CA SER A 109 -0.35 7.23 3.60
C SER A 109 1.04 7.82 3.87
N THR A 110 1.13 8.90 4.66
CA THR A 110 2.39 9.60 4.96
C THR A 110 3.46 8.65 5.50
N GLY A 111 4.61 8.62 4.83
CA GLY A 111 5.72 7.72 5.12
C GLY A 111 5.72 6.43 4.29
N GLU A 112 4.61 6.12 3.60
CA GLU A 112 4.42 4.89 2.82
C GLU A 112 4.24 5.17 1.31
N GLU A 113 4.44 6.40 0.82
CA GLU A 113 4.12 6.78 -0.55
C GLU A 113 4.88 5.95 -1.59
N ALA A 114 6.16 5.64 -1.33
CA ALA A 114 6.97 4.84 -2.25
C ALA A 114 6.44 3.41 -2.43
N VAL A 115 5.85 2.81 -1.37
CA VAL A 115 5.22 1.48 -1.42
C VAL A 115 4.20 1.38 -2.55
N SER A 116 3.40 2.41 -2.73
CA SER A 116 2.33 2.47 -3.72
C SER A 116 2.80 2.97 -5.08
N VAL A 117 3.52 4.09 -5.10
CA VAL A 117 3.89 4.80 -6.33
C VAL A 117 4.95 4.04 -7.12
N ALA A 118 5.97 3.48 -6.45
CA ALA A 118 6.99 2.70 -7.12
C ALA A 118 6.46 1.37 -7.66
N ALA A 119 5.56 0.71 -6.91
CA ALA A 119 4.90 -0.49 -7.40
C ALA A 119 4.01 -0.20 -8.62
N ALA A 120 3.24 0.91 -8.60
CA ALA A 120 2.45 1.33 -9.75
C ALA A 120 3.30 1.59 -11.00
N ALA A 121 4.51 2.16 -10.81
CA ALA A 121 5.43 2.43 -11.91
C ALA A 121 6.05 1.16 -12.51
N ALA A 122 6.13 0.06 -11.75
CA ALA A 122 6.70 -1.22 -12.17
C ALA A 122 5.67 -2.19 -12.78
N LEU A 123 4.38 -1.96 -12.53
CA LEU A 123 3.29 -2.77 -13.06
C LEU A 123 2.79 -2.21 -14.40
N GLU A 124 2.25 -3.08 -15.23
CA GLU A 124 1.55 -2.67 -16.44
C GLU A 124 0.14 -2.12 -16.11
N ARG A 125 -0.37 -1.28 -17.01
CA ARG A 125 -1.68 -0.64 -16.79
C ARG A 125 -2.81 -1.66 -16.68
N GLU A 126 -2.71 -2.74 -17.39
CA GLU A 126 -3.69 -3.82 -17.51
C GLU A 126 -3.67 -4.78 -16.32
N ASP A 127 -2.60 -4.74 -15.49
CA ASP A 127 -2.51 -5.55 -14.28
C ASP A 127 -3.57 -5.14 -13.26
N MET A 128 -4.18 -6.13 -12.62
CA MET A 128 -5.20 -5.86 -11.61
C MET A 128 -4.58 -5.71 -10.22
N CYS A 129 -4.82 -4.58 -9.58
CA CYS A 129 -4.38 -4.29 -8.23
C CYS A 129 -5.50 -4.52 -7.22
N PHE A 130 -5.18 -5.24 -6.15
CA PHE A 130 -6.04 -5.51 -5.00
C PHE A 130 -5.46 -4.81 -3.77
N PRO A 131 -5.71 -3.50 -3.61
CA PRO A 131 -5.07 -2.69 -2.58
C PRO A 131 -5.72 -2.87 -1.21
N SER A 132 -5.01 -2.39 -0.19
CA SER A 132 -5.66 -2.00 1.06
C SER A 132 -6.03 -0.51 1.01
N TYR A 133 -6.62 -0.01 2.09
CA TYR A 133 -7.13 1.36 2.19
C TYR A 133 -6.04 2.45 2.17
N ARG A 134 -4.74 2.10 2.22
CA ARG A 134 -3.63 3.06 2.31
C ARG A 134 -2.81 3.18 1.02
N GLN A 135 -3.29 2.62 -0.07
CA GLN A 135 -2.64 2.69 -1.37
C GLN A 135 -3.24 3.77 -2.30
N GLN A 136 -3.52 4.97 -1.77
CA GLN A 136 -3.98 6.11 -2.57
C GLN A 136 -2.97 6.45 -3.68
N GLY A 137 -1.68 6.40 -3.38
CA GLY A 137 -0.62 6.65 -4.35
C GLY A 137 -0.66 5.73 -5.56
N LEU A 138 -1.18 4.50 -5.41
CA LEU A 138 -1.30 3.54 -6.50
C LEU A 138 -2.34 4.02 -7.55
N ILE A 139 -3.53 4.40 -7.10
CA ILE A 139 -4.61 4.83 -8.00
C ILE A 139 -4.32 6.22 -8.60
N ILE A 140 -3.69 7.13 -7.82
CA ILE A 140 -3.21 8.44 -8.30
C ILE A 140 -2.17 8.24 -9.40
N SER A 141 -1.18 7.36 -9.19
CA SER A 141 -0.14 7.06 -10.19
C SER A 141 -0.69 6.44 -11.47
N ARG A 142 -1.84 5.78 -11.40
CA ARG A 142 -2.56 5.22 -12.56
C ARG A 142 -3.41 6.27 -13.28
N GLY A 143 -3.46 7.51 -12.80
CA GLY A 143 -4.14 8.63 -13.43
C GLY A 143 -5.63 8.71 -13.15
N TYR A 144 -6.11 8.07 -12.09
CA TYR A 144 -7.51 8.20 -11.68
C TYR A 144 -7.78 9.64 -11.21
N PRO A 145 -8.88 10.27 -11.65
CA PRO A 145 -9.14 11.69 -11.36
C PRO A 145 -9.26 11.97 -9.86
N LEU A 146 -8.52 12.96 -9.35
CA LEU A 146 -8.64 13.39 -7.96
C LEU A 146 -10.06 13.87 -7.62
N PHE A 147 -10.76 14.45 -8.59
CA PHE A 147 -12.15 14.84 -8.46
C PHE A 147 -13.04 13.65 -8.05
N ASP A 148 -12.93 12.52 -8.74
CA ASP A 148 -13.73 11.31 -8.45
C ASP A 148 -13.37 10.71 -7.10
N MET A 149 -12.06 10.71 -6.75
CA MET A 149 -11.60 10.29 -5.42
C MET A 149 -12.23 11.15 -4.32
N MET A 150 -12.25 12.47 -4.51
CA MET A 150 -12.82 13.41 -3.53
C MET A 150 -14.33 13.28 -3.43
N CYS A 151 -15.03 13.10 -4.55
CA CYS A 151 -16.47 12.85 -4.54
C CYS A 151 -16.83 11.59 -3.73
N GLN A 152 -16.01 10.53 -3.84
CA GLN A 152 -16.16 9.33 -3.02
C GLN A 152 -15.91 9.62 -1.53
N VAL A 153 -14.84 10.37 -1.19
CA VAL A 153 -14.54 10.74 0.20
C VAL A 153 -15.65 11.61 0.80
N TYR A 154 -16.24 12.51 0.01
CA TYR A 154 -17.35 13.37 0.44
C TYR A 154 -18.71 12.66 0.42
N SER A 155 -18.81 11.50 -0.22
CA SER A 155 -20.07 10.76 -0.41
C SER A 155 -21.16 11.65 -1.02
N ASN A 156 -20.80 12.46 -2.03
CA ASN A 156 -21.71 13.39 -2.68
C ASN A 156 -22.42 12.75 -3.88
N GLU A 157 -23.25 13.52 -4.60
CA GLU A 157 -24.04 13.04 -5.75
C GLU A 157 -23.18 12.57 -6.94
N ARG A 158 -21.90 13.01 -7.01
CA ARG A 158 -20.93 12.64 -8.04
C ARG A 158 -20.04 11.47 -7.63
N ASP A 159 -20.26 10.89 -6.45
CA ASP A 159 -19.52 9.70 -6.01
C ASP A 159 -19.70 8.55 -7.02
N PRO A 160 -18.62 8.10 -7.70
CA PRO A 160 -18.72 6.97 -8.65
C PRO A 160 -19.27 5.69 -8.02
N LEU A 161 -19.10 5.53 -6.70
CA LEU A 161 -19.58 4.39 -5.93
C LEU A 161 -20.98 4.63 -5.30
N LYS A 162 -21.57 5.81 -5.56
CA LYS A 162 -22.94 6.15 -5.17
C LYS A 162 -23.21 6.02 -3.67
N GLY A 163 -22.22 6.33 -2.85
CA GLY A 163 -22.32 6.25 -1.38
C GLY A 163 -22.31 4.81 -0.82
N ARG A 164 -21.95 3.80 -1.61
CA ARG A 164 -21.97 2.39 -1.19
C ARG A 164 -20.74 1.96 -0.41
N GLN A 165 -19.69 2.79 -0.40
CA GLN A 165 -18.43 2.51 0.28
C GLN A 165 -18.10 3.57 1.32
N LEU A 166 -17.33 3.20 2.34
CA LEU A 166 -16.70 4.15 3.24
C LEU A 166 -15.72 5.04 2.48
N PRO A 167 -15.45 6.27 2.97
CA PRO A 167 -14.39 7.10 2.41
C PRO A 167 -13.09 6.33 2.24
N ILE A 168 -12.31 6.65 1.19
CA ILE A 168 -11.04 5.99 0.80
C ILE A 168 -11.16 4.56 0.24
N MET A 169 -12.32 3.95 0.26
CA MET A 169 -12.52 2.61 -0.31
C MET A 169 -12.84 2.71 -1.80
N TYR A 170 -11.84 3.17 -2.57
CA TYR A 170 -11.99 3.38 -4.02
C TYR A 170 -12.18 2.07 -4.78
N SER A 171 -12.74 2.18 -5.98
CA SER A 171 -12.87 1.10 -6.94
C SER A 171 -12.91 1.66 -8.35
N SER A 172 -12.09 1.11 -9.24
CA SER A 172 -12.14 1.48 -10.66
C SER A 172 -11.58 0.35 -11.54
N ARG A 173 -12.46 -0.29 -12.30
CA ARG A 173 -12.07 -1.34 -13.25
C ARG A 173 -11.16 -0.80 -14.35
N GLU A 174 -11.46 0.39 -14.86
CA GLU A 174 -10.70 1.03 -15.95
C GLU A 174 -9.24 1.27 -15.57
N PHE A 175 -9.00 1.60 -14.29
CA PHE A 175 -7.65 1.87 -13.78
C PHE A 175 -7.02 0.63 -13.12
N GLY A 176 -7.59 -0.56 -13.32
CA GLY A 176 -7.06 -1.80 -12.75
C GLY A 176 -7.01 -1.79 -11.22
N PHE A 177 -7.95 -1.12 -10.55
CA PHE A 177 -7.99 -0.94 -9.12
C PHE A 177 -9.25 -1.61 -8.55
N PHE A 178 -9.08 -2.80 -7.97
CA PHE A 178 -10.18 -3.56 -7.40
C PHE A 178 -10.74 -2.89 -6.15
N THR A 179 -12.00 -3.13 -5.87
CA THR A 179 -12.69 -2.55 -4.72
C THR A 179 -11.94 -2.83 -3.42
N VAL A 180 -11.59 -1.77 -2.69
CA VAL A 180 -10.99 -1.89 -1.36
C VAL A 180 -12.01 -2.48 -0.39
N SER A 181 -11.60 -3.52 0.33
CA SER A 181 -12.41 -4.16 1.38
C SER A 181 -12.05 -3.62 2.76
N GLY A 182 -13.05 -3.38 3.59
CA GLY A 182 -12.87 -3.09 5.01
C GLY A 182 -12.53 -4.34 5.82
N ASN A 183 -12.82 -5.54 5.31
CA ASN A 183 -12.44 -6.81 5.93
C ASN A 183 -10.97 -7.10 5.62
N LEU A 184 -10.16 -7.21 6.67
CA LEU A 184 -8.72 -7.41 6.54
C LEU A 184 -8.41 -8.77 5.89
N GLY A 185 -7.45 -8.79 4.97
CA GLY A 185 -6.93 -10.01 4.35
C GLY A 185 -7.69 -10.49 3.13
N THR A 186 -8.96 -10.14 2.93
CA THR A 186 -9.80 -10.65 1.84
C THR A 186 -9.26 -10.35 0.44
N GLN A 187 -8.49 -9.28 0.27
CA GLN A 187 -7.88 -8.91 -1.01
C GLN A 187 -6.84 -9.92 -1.49
N PHE A 188 -6.18 -10.65 -0.59
CA PHE A 188 -5.19 -11.66 -0.99
C PHE A 188 -5.83 -12.85 -1.71
N PRO A 189 -6.82 -13.58 -1.17
CA PRO A 189 -7.48 -14.66 -1.91
C PRO A 189 -8.22 -14.14 -3.15
N GLN A 190 -8.76 -12.91 -3.14
CA GLN A 190 -9.35 -12.30 -4.33
C GLN A 190 -8.31 -12.11 -5.45
N ALA A 191 -7.13 -11.59 -5.13
CA ALA A 191 -6.03 -11.42 -6.09
C ALA A 191 -5.54 -12.76 -6.64
N VAL A 192 -5.37 -13.76 -5.78
CA VAL A 192 -4.97 -15.11 -6.19
C VAL A 192 -6.02 -15.72 -7.12
N GLY A 193 -7.32 -15.64 -6.78
CA GLY A 193 -8.39 -16.14 -7.61
C GLY A 193 -8.49 -15.44 -8.97
N TRP A 194 -8.30 -14.12 -9.00
CA TRP A 194 -8.26 -13.34 -10.24
C TRP A 194 -7.07 -13.75 -11.11
N ALA A 195 -5.86 -13.89 -10.52
CA ALA A 195 -4.66 -14.33 -11.23
C ALA A 195 -4.81 -15.75 -11.79
N MET A 196 -5.41 -16.66 -11.03
CA MET A 196 -5.75 -18.01 -11.51
C MET A 196 -6.71 -17.95 -12.71
N ALA A 197 -7.70 -17.06 -12.68
CA ALA A 197 -8.65 -16.90 -13.79
C ALA A 197 -7.98 -16.28 -15.02
N SER A 198 -7.02 -15.35 -14.84
CA SER A 198 -6.20 -14.79 -15.92
C SER A 198 -5.38 -15.89 -16.60
N ALA A 199 -4.63 -16.68 -15.83
CA ALA A 199 -3.87 -17.82 -16.35
C ALA A 199 -4.76 -18.88 -17.02
N TYR A 200 -5.92 -19.20 -16.45
CA TYR A 200 -6.86 -20.14 -17.05
C TYR A 200 -7.38 -19.69 -18.41
N LYS A 201 -7.53 -18.39 -18.63
CA LYS A 201 -7.96 -17.80 -19.91
C LYS A 201 -6.81 -17.64 -20.91
N GLY A 202 -5.57 -17.92 -20.52
CA GLY A 202 -4.39 -17.64 -21.33
C GLY A 202 -4.08 -16.15 -21.47
N ASP A 203 -4.47 -15.35 -20.50
CA ASP A 203 -4.22 -13.91 -20.40
C ASP A 203 -2.82 -13.68 -19.83
N ASP A 204 -2.14 -12.61 -20.21
CA ASP A 204 -0.78 -12.25 -19.76
C ASP A 204 -0.77 -11.28 -18.56
N ARG A 205 -1.95 -10.80 -18.15
CA ARG A 205 -2.10 -9.90 -17.01
C ARG A 205 -1.90 -10.64 -15.69
N ILE A 206 -1.21 -9.97 -14.78
CA ILE A 206 -0.98 -10.47 -13.42
C ILE A 206 -1.83 -9.71 -12.40
N ALA A 207 -1.89 -10.23 -11.18
CA ALA A 207 -2.47 -9.50 -10.05
C ALA A 207 -1.37 -9.07 -9.08
N ALA A 208 -1.60 -7.93 -8.41
CA ALA A 208 -0.79 -7.49 -7.28
C ALA A 208 -1.70 -7.07 -6.12
N SER A 209 -1.37 -7.48 -4.90
CA SER A 209 -2.19 -7.20 -3.72
C SER A 209 -1.36 -6.70 -2.56
N TRP A 210 -1.97 -5.89 -1.68
CA TRP A 210 -1.33 -5.29 -0.50
C TRP A 210 -2.14 -5.53 0.76
N VAL A 211 -1.46 -5.95 1.83
CA VAL A 211 -2.00 -6.04 3.19
C VAL A 211 -1.03 -5.42 4.18
N GLY A 212 -1.52 -4.95 5.32
CA GLY A 212 -0.65 -4.57 6.44
C GLY A 212 -0.07 -5.80 7.16
N GLU A 213 1.01 -5.60 7.93
CA GLU A 213 1.67 -6.68 8.70
C GLU A 213 0.72 -7.36 9.70
N GLY A 214 -0.15 -6.59 10.36
CA GLY A 214 -1.14 -7.15 11.28
C GLY A 214 -2.11 -8.12 10.61
N THR A 215 -2.44 -7.88 9.34
CA THR A 215 -3.32 -8.74 8.54
C THR A 215 -2.71 -10.12 8.28
N THR A 216 -1.42 -10.27 8.42
CA THR A 216 -0.76 -11.58 8.25
C THR A 216 -1.14 -12.61 9.33
N ALA A 217 -1.84 -12.19 10.38
CA ALA A 217 -2.42 -13.07 11.39
C ALA A 217 -3.78 -13.65 10.98
N GLU A 218 -4.41 -13.12 9.91
CA GLU A 218 -5.69 -13.59 9.41
C GLU A 218 -5.57 -14.90 8.61
N GLY A 219 -6.59 -15.75 8.68
CA GLY A 219 -6.63 -17.01 7.93
C GLY A 219 -6.51 -16.85 6.42
N ASP A 220 -7.12 -15.79 5.87
CA ASP A 220 -7.11 -15.48 4.44
C ASP A 220 -5.69 -15.25 3.89
N PHE A 221 -4.77 -14.69 4.68
CA PHE A 221 -3.37 -14.59 4.32
C PHE A 221 -2.76 -15.96 4.03
N HIS A 222 -2.97 -16.91 4.92
CA HIS A 222 -2.43 -18.27 4.81
C HIS A 222 -3.07 -19.07 3.68
N HIS A 223 -4.40 -18.97 3.52
CA HIS A 223 -5.12 -19.59 2.43
C HIS A 223 -4.63 -19.09 1.07
N ALA A 224 -4.43 -17.77 0.93
CA ALA A 224 -3.94 -17.17 -0.31
C ALA A 224 -2.55 -17.67 -0.67
N LEU A 225 -1.59 -17.72 0.28
CA LEU A 225 -0.25 -18.25 0.04
C LEU A 225 -0.28 -19.71 -0.39
N ASN A 226 -1.13 -20.53 0.24
CA ASN A 226 -1.28 -21.93 -0.12
C ASN A 226 -1.79 -22.10 -1.56
N PHE A 227 -2.88 -21.40 -1.92
CA PHE A 227 -3.43 -21.46 -3.28
C PHE A 227 -2.46 -20.89 -4.32
N ALA A 228 -1.83 -19.76 -4.01
CA ALA A 228 -0.83 -19.14 -4.91
C ALA A 228 0.33 -20.10 -5.22
N SER A 229 0.77 -20.86 -4.20
CA SER A 229 1.83 -21.87 -4.35
C SER A 229 1.36 -23.07 -5.17
N VAL A 230 0.25 -23.70 -4.77
CA VAL A 230 -0.24 -24.94 -5.39
C VAL A 230 -0.54 -24.74 -6.89
N TYR A 231 -1.19 -23.62 -7.23
CA TYR A 231 -1.62 -23.33 -8.60
C TYR A 231 -0.61 -22.46 -9.38
N ARG A 232 0.53 -22.08 -8.77
CA ARG A 232 1.50 -21.15 -9.37
C ARG A 232 0.84 -19.89 -9.93
N ALA A 233 -0.11 -19.33 -9.16
CA ALA A 233 -0.87 -18.16 -9.59
C ALA A 233 0.07 -16.99 -9.92
N PRO A 234 -0.11 -16.29 -11.07
CA PRO A 234 0.72 -15.15 -11.44
C PRO A 234 0.34 -13.90 -10.63
N VAL A 235 0.77 -13.87 -9.36
CA VAL A 235 0.39 -12.84 -8.41
C VAL A 235 1.57 -12.35 -7.57
N ILE A 236 1.58 -11.05 -7.25
CA ILE A 236 2.49 -10.44 -6.28
C ILE A 236 1.69 -10.17 -5.02
N LEU A 237 2.18 -10.68 -3.89
CA LEU A 237 1.56 -10.51 -2.58
C LEU A 237 2.46 -9.62 -1.72
N ASN A 238 2.01 -8.40 -1.41
CA ASN A 238 2.79 -7.42 -0.66
C ASN A 238 2.30 -7.32 0.78
N VAL A 239 3.22 -7.43 1.73
CA VAL A 239 3.00 -7.12 3.14
C VAL A 239 3.65 -5.77 3.43
N VAL A 240 2.85 -4.77 3.68
CA VAL A 240 3.32 -3.44 4.09
C VAL A 240 3.57 -3.47 5.59
N ASN A 241 4.82 -3.67 5.97
CA ASN A 241 5.25 -3.66 7.36
C ASN A 241 5.58 -2.22 7.78
N ASN A 242 4.55 -1.50 8.19
CA ASN A 242 4.68 -0.12 8.68
C ASN A 242 4.78 -0.02 10.20
N GLN A 243 5.11 -1.12 10.87
CA GLN A 243 5.37 -1.32 12.30
C GLN A 243 4.12 -1.33 13.20
N TRP A 244 2.97 -0.86 12.71
CA TRP A 244 1.79 -0.64 13.57
C TRP A 244 0.46 -1.03 12.92
N ALA A 245 -0.17 -2.06 13.43
CA ALA A 245 -1.55 -2.42 13.11
C ALA A 245 -2.49 -1.70 14.10
N ILE A 246 -2.99 -0.51 13.73
CA ILE A 246 -3.67 0.45 14.62
C ILE A 246 -2.72 0.81 15.78
N SER A 247 -3.00 0.36 16.98
CA SER A 247 -2.21 0.53 18.20
C SER A 247 -1.39 -0.72 18.59
N SER A 248 -1.47 -1.81 17.80
CA SER A 248 -0.71 -3.04 18.02
C SER A 248 0.58 -2.99 17.22
N PHE A 249 1.73 -3.10 17.88
CA PHE A 249 2.99 -3.12 17.16
C PHE A 249 3.23 -4.47 16.47
N GLN A 250 4.14 -4.51 15.51
CA GLN A 250 4.37 -5.65 14.61
C GLN A 250 4.66 -6.98 15.31
N GLY A 251 5.25 -6.94 16.51
CA GLY A 251 5.57 -8.13 17.29
C GLY A 251 4.36 -8.98 17.63
N ILE A 252 3.18 -8.35 17.82
CA ILE A 252 1.91 -9.08 18.05
C ILE A 252 1.53 -9.95 16.85
N ALA A 253 1.91 -9.55 15.63
CA ALA A 253 1.74 -10.36 14.43
C ALA A 253 2.95 -11.29 14.16
N GLY A 254 3.93 -11.36 15.06
CA GLY A 254 5.10 -12.24 14.99
C GLY A 254 6.31 -11.61 14.31
N GLY A 255 6.35 -10.28 14.16
CA GLY A 255 7.48 -9.55 13.55
C GLY A 255 8.77 -9.60 14.37
N ASP A 256 8.70 -9.86 15.69
CA ASP A 256 9.86 -10.00 16.57
C ASP A 256 10.56 -11.38 16.40
N GLU A 257 9.78 -12.42 16.06
CA GLU A 257 10.31 -13.77 15.90
C GLU A 257 10.92 -14.00 14.52
N THR A 258 10.36 -13.38 13.48
CA THR A 258 10.83 -13.54 12.11
C THR A 258 10.28 -12.42 11.20
N THR A 259 10.87 -12.27 10.01
CA THR A 259 10.37 -11.34 8.99
C THR A 259 9.05 -11.83 8.40
N PHE A 260 8.22 -10.92 7.91
CA PHE A 260 6.98 -11.31 7.22
C PHE A 260 7.27 -11.95 5.85
N ALA A 261 8.35 -11.55 5.17
CA ALA A 261 8.80 -12.18 3.92
C ALA A 261 9.15 -13.66 4.11
N SER A 262 9.70 -14.04 5.28
CA SER A 262 10.11 -15.44 5.55
C SER A 262 8.92 -16.40 5.60
N ARG A 263 7.71 -15.93 5.78
CA ARG A 263 6.50 -16.76 5.73
C ARG A 263 6.30 -17.42 4.37
N ALA A 264 6.80 -16.81 3.28
CA ALA A 264 6.81 -17.41 1.95
C ALA A 264 7.52 -18.77 1.90
N ILE A 265 8.59 -18.93 2.69
CA ILE A 265 9.43 -20.13 2.70
C ILE A 265 8.61 -21.37 3.06
N GLY A 266 7.69 -21.24 4.03
CA GLY A 266 6.81 -22.33 4.45
C GLY A 266 5.87 -22.84 3.37
N TYR A 267 5.59 -22.00 2.36
CA TYR A 267 4.73 -22.32 1.23
C TYR A 267 5.52 -22.62 -0.06
N GLY A 268 6.86 -22.62 0.00
CA GLY A 268 7.70 -22.85 -1.17
C GLY A 268 7.71 -21.67 -2.17
N LEU A 269 7.35 -20.48 -1.72
CA LEU A 269 7.35 -19.25 -2.51
C LEU A 269 8.62 -18.44 -2.28
N PRO A 270 9.08 -17.63 -3.26
CA PRO A 270 10.06 -16.58 -3.01
C PRO A 270 9.53 -15.56 -2.00
N GLY A 271 10.38 -15.20 -1.01
CA GLY A 271 10.15 -14.12 -0.09
C GLY A 271 11.23 -13.04 -0.30
N LEU A 272 10.83 -11.80 -0.51
CA LEU A 272 11.73 -10.65 -0.63
C LEU A 272 11.44 -9.66 0.49
N ARG A 273 12.48 -9.22 1.22
CA ARG A 273 12.37 -8.12 2.17
C ARG A 273 12.99 -6.86 1.58
N VAL A 274 12.22 -5.79 1.50
CA VAL A 274 12.54 -4.60 0.71
C VAL A 274 12.41 -3.34 1.57
N ASP A 275 13.33 -2.42 1.43
CA ASP A 275 13.23 -1.05 1.96
C ASP A 275 12.05 -0.34 1.29
N GLY A 276 10.92 -0.23 2.02
CA GLY A 276 9.68 0.36 1.52
C GLY A 276 9.73 1.89 1.35
N ASN A 277 10.79 2.54 1.86
CA ASN A 277 11.05 3.97 1.67
C ASN A 277 12.01 4.25 0.51
N ASP A 278 12.52 3.19 -0.13
CA ASP A 278 13.41 3.26 -1.29
C ASP A 278 12.64 3.01 -2.58
N PHE A 279 12.34 4.07 -3.32
CA PHE A 279 11.57 4.00 -4.57
C PHE A 279 12.15 3.00 -5.58
N LEU A 280 13.49 2.97 -5.73
CA LEU A 280 14.16 2.07 -6.67
C LEU A 280 14.12 0.62 -6.20
N ALA A 281 14.27 0.37 -4.90
CA ALA A 281 14.19 -0.98 -4.34
C ALA A 281 12.78 -1.58 -4.49
N VAL A 282 11.73 -0.79 -4.18
CA VAL A 282 10.33 -1.21 -4.36
C VAL A 282 10.02 -1.47 -5.84
N TYR A 283 10.45 -0.55 -6.72
CA TYR A 283 10.30 -0.73 -8.17
C TYR A 283 10.96 -2.03 -8.65
N ALA A 284 12.24 -2.22 -8.33
CA ALA A 284 13.02 -3.36 -8.81
C ALA A 284 12.49 -4.71 -8.31
N ALA A 285 12.09 -4.77 -7.03
CA ALA A 285 11.50 -5.98 -6.46
C ALA A 285 10.13 -6.30 -7.09
N THR A 286 9.30 -5.28 -7.31
CA THR A 286 8.01 -5.44 -8.00
C THR A 286 8.20 -5.89 -9.44
N GLN A 287 9.15 -5.28 -10.18
CA GLN A 287 9.47 -5.66 -11.55
C GLN A 287 9.98 -7.11 -11.64
N TRP A 288 10.88 -7.51 -10.73
CA TRP A 288 11.37 -8.88 -10.66
C TRP A 288 10.24 -9.89 -10.43
N ALA A 289 9.37 -9.59 -9.47
CA ALA A 289 8.22 -10.44 -9.15
C ALA A 289 7.18 -10.48 -10.29
N ALA A 290 6.95 -9.35 -10.97
CA ALA A 290 6.06 -9.28 -12.14
C ALA A 290 6.61 -10.10 -13.31
N SER A 291 7.91 -9.98 -13.60
CA SER A 291 8.57 -10.78 -14.65
C SER A 291 8.47 -12.28 -14.37
N ARG A 292 8.66 -12.67 -13.09
CA ARG A 292 8.51 -14.06 -12.65
C ARG A 292 7.07 -14.56 -12.82
N ALA A 293 6.10 -13.77 -12.42
CA ALA A 293 4.67 -14.11 -12.56
C ALA A 293 4.27 -14.30 -14.02
N ARG A 294 4.68 -13.37 -14.92
CA ARG A 294 4.43 -13.46 -16.38
C ARG A 294 5.14 -14.63 -17.06
N ALA A 295 6.28 -15.06 -16.51
CA ALA A 295 6.98 -16.26 -16.98
C ALA A 295 6.38 -17.59 -16.47
N ASN A 296 5.19 -17.58 -15.86
CA ASN A 296 4.53 -18.74 -15.24
C ASN A 296 5.35 -19.42 -14.12
N LEU A 297 6.23 -18.65 -13.45
CA LEU A 297 7.07 -19.16 -12.36
C LEU A 297 6.37 -19.02 -10.99
N GLY A 298 5.12 -18.55 -10.97
CA GLY A 298 4.27 -18.47 -9.80
C GLY A 298 4.43 -17.16 -8.99
N ALA A 299 3.84 -17.16 -7.80
CA ALA A 299 3.73 -16.01 -6.93
C ALA A 299 5.05 -15.63 -6.23
N THR A 300 5.12 -14.38 -5.79
CA THR A 300 6.18 -13.85 -4.91
C THR A 300 5.54 -13.11 -3.74
N LEU A 301 6.02 -13.34 -2.50
CA LEU A 301 5.69 -12.54 -1.33
C LEU A 301 6.75 -11.47 -1.13
N ILE A 302 6.35 -10.20 -1.02
CA ILE A 302 7.26 -9.07 -0.77
C ILE A 302 6.87 -8.43 0.57
N GLU A 303 7.80 -8.33 1.52
CA GLU A 303 7.68 -7.46 2.68
C GLU A 303 8.27 -6.10 2.35
N LEU A 304 7.42 -5.08 2.38
CA LEU A 304 7.78 -3.67 2.22
C LEU A 304 7.94 -3.06 3.61
N TYR A 305 9.19 -2.98 4.08
CA TYR A 305 9.55 -2.52 5.42
C TYR A 305 9.59 -0.99 5.44
N THR A 306 8.66 -0.37 6.13
CA THR A 306 8.42 1.07 6.14
C THR A 306 7.91 1.55 7.51
N TYR A 307 7.48 2.79 7.61
CA TYR A 307 6.95 3.35 8.85
C TYR A 307 5.72 4.23 8.59
N ARG A 308 4.64 3.96 9.34
CA ARG A 308 3.44 4.82 9.33
C ARG A 308 3.70 6.08 10.13
N ALA A 309 3.95 7.20 9.46
CA ALA A 309 4.30 8.47 10.13
C ALA A 309 3.13 9.05 10.96
N GLU A 310 1.91 8.95 10.45
CA GLU A 310 0.71 9.52 11.06
C GLU A 310 -0.07 8.50 11.90
N GLY A 311 -1.15 8.95 12.53
CA GLY A 311 -2.12 8.06 13.17
C GLY A 311 -2.71 7.05 12.18
N HIS A 312 -3.28 5.97 12.69
CA HIS A 312 -3.92 4.95 11.85
C HIS A 312 -5.01 5.56 10.98
N SER A 313 -5.83 6.41 11.57
CA SER A 313 -6.92 7.14 10.92
C SER A 313 -7.19 8.45 11.63
N THR A 314 -8.15 9.22 11.13
CA THR A 314 -8.62 10.44 11.78
C THR A 314 -9.27 10.24 13.16
N SER A 315 -9.56 8.99 13.53
CA SER A 315 -10.09 8.60 14.84
C SER A 315 -9.02 8.07 15.79
N ASP A 316 -7.75 8.01 15.35
CA ASP A 316 -6.63 7.47 16.12
C ASP A 316 -5.76 8.59 16.73
N ASP A 317 -5.23 8.32 17.94
CA ASP A 317 -4.24 9.17 18.62
C ASP A 317 -2.97 8.35 18.89
N PRO A 318 -1.95 8.44 18.03
CA PRO A 318 -0.74 7.64 18.16
C PRO A 318 0.08 7.94 19.42
N ASN A 319 -0.09 9.12 20.03
CA ASN A 319 0.60 9.49 21.27
C ASN A 319 0.18 8.64 22.49
N ARG A 320 -0.88 7.84 22.33
CA ARG A 320 -1.34 6.92 23.36
C ARG A 320 -0.61 5.58 23.40
N TYR A 321 0.15 5.23 22.38
CA TYR A 321 0.77 3.90 22.29
C TYR A 321 2.21 3.89 21.79
N ARG A 322 2.72 5.01 21.22
CA ARG A 322 4.11 5.14 20.76
C ARG A 322 4.66 6.54 21.09
N PRO A 323 5.99 6.74 21.06
CA PRO A 323 6.60 8.05 21.21
C PRO A 323 6.08 9.06 20.18
N SER A 324 5.94 10.31 20.62
CA SER A 324 5.63 11.42 19.72
C SER A 324 6.78 11.60 18.72
N ASP A 325 6.45 11.92 17.46
CA ASP A 325 7.45 12.20 16.44
C ASP A 325 8.45 11.06 16.17
N GLU A 326 8.20 9.83 16.64
CA GLU A 326 9.04 8.66 16.44
C GLU A 326 9.41 8.46 14.95
N TRP A 327 8.49 8.77 14.04
CA TRP A 327 8.70 8.69 12.60
C TRP A 327 9.85 9.57 12.09
N LYS A 328 10.20 10.68 12.77
CA LYS A 328 11.31 11.56 12.39
C LYS A 328 12.66 10.89 12.59
N ALA A 329 12.74 9.95 13.52
CA ALA A 329 13.94 9.17 13.78
C ALA A 329 13.98 7.86 12.95
N TRP A 330 12.99 7.61 12.10
CA TRP A 330 12.95 6.39 11.29
C TRP A 330 14.19 6.26 10.40
N PRO A 331 14.99 5.18 10.53
CA PRO A 331 16.32 5.12 9.93
C PRO A 331 16.30 5.02 8.39
N LEU A 332 15.20 4.62 7.80
CA LEU A 332 15.03 4.61 6.34
C LEU A 332 14.57 5.97 5.79
N GLY A 333 14.20 6.92 6.65
CA GLY A 333 13.84 8.28 6.27
C GLY A 333 12.52 8.41 5.52
N ASP A 334 12.25 9.63 5.05
CA ASP A 334 11.05 9.94 4.27
C ASP A 334 11.24 9.57 2.79
N PRO A 335 10.30 8.83 2.16
CA PRO A 335 10.45 8.35 0.79
C PRO A 335 10.53 9.48 -0.25
N ILE A 336 9.83 10.60 -0.04
CA ILE A 336 9.86 11.76 -0.93
C ILE A 336 11.24 12.41 -0.86
N ASP A 337 11.75 12.64 0.35
CA ASP A 337 13.08 13.25 0.55
C ASP A 337 14.21 12.39 -0.03
N ARG A 338 14.10 11.07 0.08
CA ARG A 338 15.11 10.15 -0.47
C ARG A 338 15.16 10.21 -1.99
N LEU A 339 14.02 10.12 -2.68
CA LEU A 339 13.98 10.22 -4.14
C LEU A 339 14.36 11.62 -4.63
N LYS A 340 13.94 12.69 -3.91
CA LYS A 340 14.38 14.07 -4.18
C LYS A 340 15.91 14.19 -4.12
N LYS A 341 16.53 13.72 -3.04
CA LYS A 341 17.99 13.78 -2.85
C LYS A 341 18.72 13.02 -3.95
N HIS A 342 18.23 11.83 -4.31
CA HIS A 342 18.80 11.07 -5.42
C HIS A 342 18.76 11.85 -6.73
N LEU A 343 17.62 12.42 -7.10
CA LEU A 343 17.46 13.22 -8.31
C LEU A 343 18.39 14.47 -8.31
N ILE A 344 18.61 15.11 -7.16
CA ILE A 344 19.55 16.21 -7.01
C ILE A 344 20.99 15.71 -7.22
N VAL A 345 21.37 14.59 -6.64
CA VAL A 345 22.72 14.01 -6.76
C VAL A 345 23.06 13.66 -8.20
N ILE A 346 22.10 13.17 -8.98
CA ILE A 346 22.32 12.86 -10.41
C ILE A 346 22.13 14.09 -11.33
N GLY A 347 21.88 15.29 -10.78
CA GLY A 347 21.76 16.54 -11.53
C GLY A 347 20.44 16.74 -12.28
N GLU A 348 19.41 15.92 -11.98
CA GLU A 348 18.12 15.90 -12.68
C GLU A 348 17.01 16.64 -11.93
N TRP A 349 17.33 17.27 -10.79
CA TRP A 349 16.42 18.02 -9.93
C TRP A 349 17.13 19.05 -9.10
N ASN A 350 16.41 20.04 -8.60
CA ASN A 350 16.88 21.03 -7.64
C ASN A 350 15.78 21.47 -6.67
N GLU A 351 16.13 22.27 -5.66
CA GLU A 351 15.20 22.73 -4.62
C GLU A 351 14.08 23.64 -5.20
N GLU A 352 14.37 24.46 -6.21
CA GLU A 352 13.38 25.33 -6.85
C GLU A 352 12.34 24.53 -7.61
N GLN A 353 12.80 23.53 -8.37
CA GLN A 353 11.89 22.57 -9.06
C GLN A 353 11.05 21.77 -8.07
N HIS A 354 11.64 21.38 -6.93
CA HIS A 354 10.92 20.66 -5.89
C HIS A 354 9.82 21.52 -5.28
N GLU A 355 10.11 22.75 -4.92
CA GLU A 355 9.14 23.68 -4.36
C GLU A 355 8.03 24.02 -5.36
N THR A 356 8.37 24.14 -6.65
CA THR A 356 7.40 24.33 -7.73
C THR A 356 6.47 23.11 -7.84
N ALA A 357 7.03 21.90 -7.91
CA ALA A 357 6.23 20.68 -8.03
C ALA A 357 5.33 20.46 -6.80
N ARG A 358 5.78 20.84 -5.60
CA ARG A 358 4.96 20.80 -4.38
C ARG A 358 3.77 21.76 -4.47
N LYS A 359 4.01 23.00 -4.93
CA LYS A 359 2.94 24.00 -5.12
C LYS A 359 1.96 23.59 -6.21
N ASP A 360 2.45 23.04 -7.32
CA ASP A 360 1.61 22.54 -8.41
C ASP A 360 0.69 21.42 -7.90
N ALA A 361 1.20 20.47 -7.12
CA ALA A 361 0.42 19.41 -6.51
C ALA A 361 -0.66 19.96 -5.55
N GLU A 362 -0.30 20.94 -4.71
CA GLU A 362 -1.27 21.59 -3.81
C GLU A 362 -2.35 22.36 -4.58
N GLU A 363 -2.01 23.00 -5.71
CA GLU A 363 -2.96 23.71 -6.54
C GLU A 363 -3.91 22.76 -7.27
N GLU A 364 -3.38 21.67 -7.84
CA GLU A 364 -4.17 20.62 -8.48
C GLU A 364 -5.19 20.02 -7.50
N VAL A 365 -4.73 19.67 -6.30
CA VAL A 365 -5.58 19.16 -5.21
C VAL A 365 -6.63 20.20 -4.81
N ARG A 366 -6.26 21.48 -4.72
CA ARG A 366 -7.18 22.57 -4.36
C ARG A 366 -8.25 22.77 -5.40
N ALA A 367 -7.89 22.73 -6.69
CA ALA A 367 -8.83 22.88 -7.80
C ALA A 367 -9.84 21.71 -7.81
N ALA A 368 -9.37 20.47 -7.77
CA ALA A 368 -10.22 19.29 -7.70
C ALA A 368 -11.15 19.30 -6.47
N ASN A 369 -10.61 19.73 -5.31
CA ASN A 369 -11.39 19.84 -4.08
C ASN A 369 -12.51 20.88 -4.17
N LYS A 370 -12.23 22.06 -4.75
CA LYS A 370 -13.22 23.12 -4.92
C LYS A 370 -14.37 22.64 -5.83
N GLU A 371 -14.04 21.92 -6.87
CA GLU A 371 -15.03 21.35 -7.77
C GLU A 371 -15.84 20.25 -7.06
N ALA A 372 -15.20 19.29 -6.40
CA ALA A 372 -15.90 18.21 -5.69
C ALA A 372 -16.83 18.73 -4.58
N GLU A 373 -16.41 19.73 -3.81
CA GLU A 373 -17.25 20.35 -2.77
C GLU A 373 -18.49 21.05 -3.35
N SER A 374 -18.47 21.50 -4.60
CA SER A 374 -19.63 22.15 -5.23
C SER A 374 -20.81 21.19 -5.44
N PHE A 375 -20.55 19.88 -5.41
CA PHE A 375 -21.56 18.82 -5.49
C PHE A 375 -22.02 18.31 -4.11
N GLY A 376 -21.77 19.07 -3.05
CA GLY A 376 -22.15 18.74 -1.69
C GLY A 376 -21.10 17.91 -0.94
N THR A 377 -21.40 17.68 0.31
CA THR A 377 -20.56 16.88 1.24
C THR A 377 -21.48 16.06 2.16
N LEU A 378 -20.93 15.21 3.00
CA LEU A 378 -21.68 14.32 3.92
C LEU A 378 -22.79 15.03 4.73
N GLY A 379 -22.59 16.28 5.14
CA GLY A 379 -23.57 17.09 5.85
C GLY A 379 -24.45 17.99 4.98
N GLY A 380 -24.24 17.97 3.65
CA GLY A 380 -24.95 18.83 2.71
C GLY A 380 -26.32 18.31 2.28
N ASP A 381 -27.06 19.14 1.55
CA ASP A 381 -28.40 18.80 1.03
C ASP A 381 -28.35 17.88 -0.20
N GLN A 382 -27.27 17.93 -0.96
CA GLN A 382 -27.08 17.12 -2.16
C GLN A 382 -26.47 15.76 -1.80
N LYS A 383 -27.24 14.70 -1.98
CA LYS A 383 -26.84 13.31 -1.68
C LYS A 383 -27.17 12.39 -2.85
N PRO A 384 -26.45 11.28 -3.00
CA PRO A 384 -26.81 10.25 -3.97
C PRO A 384 -28.27 9.81 -3.84
N SER A 385 -28.93 9.60 -4.97
CA SER A 385 -30.33 9.17 -4.99
C SER A 385 -30.51 7.79 -4.41
N LEU A 386 -31.54 7.56 -3.60
CA LEU A 386 -31.91 6.24 -3.07
C LEU A 386 -32.19 5.23 -4.18
N LYS A 387 -32.59 5.65 -5.38
CA LYS A 387 -32.77 4.76 -6.55
C LYS A 387 -31.50 3.96 -6.86
N THR A 388 -30.33 4.57 -6.64
CA THR A 388 -29.04 3.94 -6.94
C THR A 388 -28.71 2.74 -6.06
N MET A 389 -29.40 2.53 -4.93
CA MET A 389 -29.21 1.36 -4.07
C MET A 389 -29.47 0.03 -4.79
N PHE A 390 -30.30 0.05 -5.84
CA PHE A 390 -30.73 -1.12 -6.57
C PHE A 390 -30.04 -1.28 -7.93
N GLU A 391 -29.13 -0.37 -8.27
CA GLU A 391 -28.45 -0.31 -9.57
C GLU A 391 -27.06 -0.96 -9.50
N ASP A 392 -26.52 -1.37 -10.65
CA ASP A 392 -25.13 -1.81 -10.87
C ASP A 392 -24.67 -3.06 -10.08
N VAL A 393 -25.58 -3.82 -9.48
CA VAL A 393 -25.25 -5.05 -8.74
C VAL A 393 -25.44 -6.29 -9.61
N TYR A 394 -26.49 -6.32 -10.41
CA TYR A 394 -26.85 -7.40 -11.31
C TYR A 394 -27.14 -6.86 -12.71
N GLU A 395 -26.84 -7.62 -13.74
CA GLU A 395 -27.23 -7.32 -15.12
C GLU A 395 -28.75 -7.19 -15.22
N GLU A 396 -29.46 -8.16 -14.67
CA GLU A 396 -30.92 -8.09 -14.48
C GLU A 396 -31.25 -8.06 -12.99
N MET A 397 -32.02 -7.06 -12.58
CA MET A 397 -32.44 -6.93 -11.18
C MET A 397 -33.30 -8.13 -10.75
N PRO A 398 -32.93 -8.92 -9.72
CA PRO A 398 -33.71 -10.02 -9.22
C PRO A 398 -35.08 -9.57 -8.69
N TRP A 399 -36.06 -10.49 -8.69
CA TRP A 399 -37.43 -10.20 -8.30
C TRP A 399 -37.58 -9.63 -6.88
N HIS A 400 -36.76 -10.07 -5.93
CA HIS A 400 -36.80 -9.58 -4.55
C HIS A 400 -36.30 -8.14 -4.44
N LEU A 401 -35.27 -7.73 -5.20
CA LEU A 401 -34.83 -6.36 -5.25
C LEU A 401 -35.82 -5.46 -5.97
N ARG A 402 -36.48 -5.95 -7.06
CA ARG A 402 -37.59 -5.22 -7.71
C ARG A 402 -38.69 -4.94 -6.71
N ARG A 403 -39.09 -5.94 -5.90
CA ARG A 403 -40.10 -5.76 -4.86
C ARG A 403 -39.70 -4.75 -3.80
N GLN A 404 -38.46 -4.84 -3.30
CA GLN A 404 -37.95 -3.90 -2.31
C GLN A 404 -37.91 -2.46 -2.87
N ARG A 405 -37.42 -2.27 -4.11
CA ARG A 405 -37.46 -0.99 -4.81
C ARG A 405 -38.86 -0.41 -4.88
N GLN A 406 -39.85 -1.20 -5.28
CA GLN A 406 -41.24 -0.81 -5.32
C GLN A 406 -41.78 -0.41 -3.95
N GLN A 407 -41.47 -1.18 -2.90
CA GLN A 407 -41.86 -0.89 -1.52
C GLN A 407 -41.28 0.43 -1.01
N MET A 408 -40.10 0.80 -1.47
CA MET A 408 -39.44 2.09 -1.12
C MET A 408 -39.93 3.26 -1.96
N GLY A 409 -40.74 3.03 -3.00
CA GLY A 409 -41.24 4.09 -3.87
C GLY A 409 -40.21 4.72 -4.77
N VAL A 410 -39.11 4.00 -5.11
CA VAL A 410 -38.00 4.53 -5.91
C VAL A 410 -37.71 3.68 -7.16
#